data_1510fbbcaeaa9053c419b49714f28938
#
_entry.id   1510fbbcaeaa9053c419b49714f28938
#
_cell.length_a   1.000
_cell.length_b   1.000
_cell.length_c   1.000
_cell.angle_alpha   90.00
_cell.angle_beta   90.00
_cell.angle_gamma   90.00
#
_symmetry.space_group_name_H-M   'P 1'
#
loop_
_entity.id
_entity.type
_entity.pdbx_description
1 polymer ?
#
loop_
_entity_poly.entity_id
_entity_poly.type
_entity_poly.pdbx_seq_one_letter_code
_entity_poly.pdbx_strand_id
1 'polypeptide(L)'
;MFDCSMKDPSTFLSGEEMTKRRTPCELNNWVPTVFNRYRESNEAKAYLRLKKGLCKQFLEEVWPLALLTKQLFGDSDQVICEPVLGNQKYDALIEDRRGDAPIQIKVEFTIAVDGYDDHLRMEVLNDKGSANAYGDISVSGTKHTGHKIDIDRSGRDRDELTSNAVRVVTKALRGKANRPYGLNHWLCVKFDDRIWVPNKDDTEAIRASVSSAKQALNLDFAKVFIVGSSGDLLWELT
;
A
#
# COMPACT_ATOMS: atom_id res chain seq x y z
N MET A 1 -36.92 -10.05 -17.30
CA MET A 1 -36.02 -9.03 -17.88
C MET A 1 -35.37 -8.33 -16.69
N PHE A 2 -34.20 -8.82 -16.28
CA PHE A 2 -33.43 -8.18 -15.21
C PHE A 2 -32.66 -7.04 -15.87
N ASP A 3 -33.04 -5.82 -15.53
CA ASP A 3 -32.28 -4.61 -15.87
C ASP A 3 -30.97 -4.65 -15.09
N CYS A 4 -29.96 -5.27 -15.68
CA CYS A 4 -28.60 -5.24 -15.18
C CYS A 4 -27.95 -3.96 -15.71
N SER A 5 -28.43 -2.80 -15.21
CA SER A 5 -27.68 -1.55 -15.38
C SER A 5 -26.34 -1.75 -14.67
N MET A 6 -25.32 -2.14 -15.41
CA MET A 6 -23.95 -2.23 -14.90
C MET A 6 -23.60 -0.87 -14.29
N LYS A 7 -23.52 -0.82 -12.97
CA LYS A 7 -23.05 0.36 -12.27
C LYS A 7 -21.62 0.63 -12.74
N ASP A 8 -21.38 1.84 -13.21
CA ASP A 8 -20.03 2.29 -13.55
C ASP A 8 -19.10 1.99 -12.37
N PRO A 9 -18.05 1.18 -12.53
CA PRO A 9 -17.12 0.85 -11.45
C PRO A 9 -16.50 2.05 -10.77
N SER A 10 -16.45 3.22 -11.43
CA SER A 10 -16.03 4.49 -10.83
C SER A 10 -16.96 4.96 -9.72
N THR A 11 -18.21 4.44 -9.66
CA THR A 11 -19.19 4.80 -8.62
C THR A 11 -19.10 3.93 -7.36
N PHE A 12 -18.27 2.88 -7.34
CA PHE A 12 -18.15 1.99 -6.18
C PHE A 12 -17.45 2.60 -4.98
N LEU A 13 -16.77 3.73 -5.16
CA LEU A 13 -16.06 4.45 -4.12
C LEU A 13 -16.12 5.96 -4.40
N SER A 14 -16.71 6.73 -3.50
CA SER A 14 -16.76 8.19 -3.60
C SER A 14 -15.65 8.86 -2.78
N GLY A 15 -15.30 10.10 -3.15
CA GLY A 15 -14.36 10.91 -2.39
C GLY A 15 -14.86 11.19 -0.96
N GLU A 16 -16.16 11.45 -0.80
CA GLU A 16 -16.79 11.67 0.50
C GLU A 16 -16.69 10.42 1.39
N GLU A 17 -16.95 9.23 0.82
CA GLU A 17 -16.81 7.98 1.54
C GLU A 17 -15.35 7.72 1.93
N MET A 18 -14.38 8.03 1.06
CA MET A 18 -12.96 7.86 1.35
C MET A 18 -12.47 8.75 2.48
N THR A 19 -12.84 10.03 2.46
CA THR A 19 -12.36 11.04 3.43
C THR A 19 -13.15 11.05 4.74
N LYS A 20 -14.17 10.21 4.87
CA LYS A 20 -14.95 10.11 6.10
C LYS A 20 -14.05 9.79 7.29
N ARG A 21 -14.18 10.56 8.37
CA ARG A 21 -13.51 10.32 9.64
C ARG A 21 -14.00 9.03 10.28
N ARG A 22 -13.07 8.19 10.73
CA ARG A 22 -13.37 6.87 11.32
C ARG A 22 -12.40 6.59 12.47
N THR A 23 -12.87 5.83 13.46
CA THR A 23 -11.96 5.17 14.41
C THR A 23 -11.15 4.07 13.70
N PRO A 24 -10.03 3.60 14.28
CA PRO A 24 -9.27 2.47 13.74
C PRO A 24 -10.15 1.23 13.50
N CYS A 25 -11.04 0.90 14.42
CA CYS A 25 -11.98 -0.22 14.30
C CYS A 25 -12.93 -0.02 13.12
N GLU A 26 -13.58 1.13 13.01
CA GLU A 26 -14.48 1.46 11.89
C GLU A 26 -13.76 1.41 10.55
N LEU A 27 -12.53 1.95 10.47
CA LEU A 27 -11.73 1.97 9.26
C LEU A 27 -11.36 0.54 8.83
N ASN A 28 -10.93 -0.30 9.77
CA ASN A 28 -10.60 -1.70 9.52
C ASN A 28 -11.80 -2.55 9.12
N ASN A 29 -12.98 -2.25 9.63
CA ASN A 29 -14.22 -2.93 9.24
C ASN A 29 -14.73 -2.46 7.86
N TRP A 30 -14.49 -1.20 7.51
CA TRP A 30 -14.92 -0.62 6.24
C TRP A 30 -14.06 -1.08 5.05
N VAL A 31 -12.74 -1.14 5.18
CA VAL A 31 -11.81 -1.53 4.10
C VAL A 31 -12.20 -2.85 3.42
N PRO A 32 -12.51 -3.96 4.12
CA PRO A 32 -12.98 -5.18 3.48
C PRO A 32 -14.29 -5.01 2.70
N THR A 33 -15.19 -4.12 3.13
CA THR A 33 -16.44 -3.88 2.40
C THR A 33 -16.20 -3.26 1.03
N VAL A 34 -15.19 -2.36 0.93
CA VAL A 34 -14.77 -1.78 -0.34
C VAL A 34 -14.17 -2.87 -1.24
N PHE A 35 -13.25 -3.70 -0.75
CA PHE A 35 -12.73 -4.81 -1.52
C PHE A 35 -13.81 -5.75 -2.03
N ASN A 36 -14.84 -6.03 -1.23
CA ASN A 36 -15.95 -6.91 -1.63
C ASN A 36 -16.78 -6.28 -2.75
N ARG A 37 -17.06 -4.97 -2.71
CA ARG A 37 -17.77 -4.28 -3.81
C ARG A 37 -17.03 -4.44 -5.15
N TYR A 38 -15.69 -4.32 -5.14
CA TYR A 38 -14.89 -4.50 -6.34
C TYR A 38 -14.76 -5.97 -6.81
N ARG A 39 -15.20 -6.94 -6.00
CA ARG A 39 -15.25 -8.36 -6.40
C ARG A 39 -16.54 -8.75 -7.13
N GLU A 40 -17.54 -7.89 -7.17
CA GLU A 40 -18.86 -8.20 -7.72
C GLU A 40 -18.87 -8.38 -9.24
N SER A 41 -18.00 -7.67 -9.98
CA SER A 41 -17.90 -7.81 -11.44
C SER A 41 -16.45 -7.84 -11.93
N ASN A 42 -16.25 -8.26 -13.17
CA ASN A 42 -14.92 -8.28 -13.79
C ASN A 42 -14.44 -6.85 -14.09
N GLU A 43 -15.33 -5.94 -14.48
CA GLU A 43 -15.01 -4.54 -14.68
C GLU A 43 -14.56 -3.89 -13.37
N ALA A 44 -15.30 -4.13 -12.28
CA ALA A 44 -14.93 -3.63 -10.96
C ALA A 44 -13.56 -4.17 -10.51
N LYS A 45 -13.31 -5.48 -10.70
CA LYS A 45 -12.00 -6.07 -10.43
C LYS A 45 -10.89 -5.40 -11.25
N ALA A 46 -11.14 -5.11 -12.53
CA ALA A 46 -10.17 -4.42 -13.40
C ALA A 46 -9.86 -3.00 -12.89
N TYR A 47 -10.87 -2.25 -12.44
CA TYR A 47 -10.65 -0.93 -11.82
C TYR A 47 -9.71 -0.99 -10.63
N LEU A 48 -9.94 -1.95 -9.72
CA LEU A 48 -9.10 -2.12 -8.53
C LEU A 48 -7.68 -2.56 -8.90
N ARG A 49 -7.54 -3.59 -9.75
CA ARG A 49 -6.23 -4.14 -10.18
C ARG A 49 -5.38 -3.12 -10.91
N LEU A 50 -6.00 -2.35 -11.82
CA LEU A 50 -5.32 -1.35 -12.62
C LEU A 50 -5.26 0.03 -11.94
N LYS A 51 -5.64 0.10 -10.65
CA LYS A 51 -5.57 1.31 -9.82
C LYS A 51 -6.24 2.53 -10.47
N LYS A 52 -7.39 2.33 -11.12
CA LYS A 52 -8.12 3.39 -11.80
C LYS A 52 -8.87 4.29 -10.81
N GLY A 53 -8.93 5.60 -11.09
CA GLY A 53 -9.65 6.57 -10.27
C GLY A 53 -9.21 6.51 -8.80
N LEU A 54 -10.16 6.55 -7.88
CA LEU A 54 -9.92 6.51 -6.43
C LEU A 54 -9.34 5.18 -5.92
N CYS A 55 -9.33 4.11 -6.75
CA CYS A 55 -8.74 2.83 -6.36
C CYS A 55 -7.25 2.96 -6.04
N LYS A 56 -6.54 3.88 -6.72
CA LYS A 56 -5.12 4.11 -6.42
C LYS A 56 -4.95 4.61 -4.99
N GLN A 57 -5.61 5.70 -4.62
CA GLN A 57 -5.52 6.26 -3.27
C GLN A 57 -6.02 5.27 -2.22
N PHE A 58 -7.10 4.54 -2.51
CA PHE A 58 -7.58 3.51 -1.61
C PHE A 58 -6.52 2.44 -1.32
N LEU A 59 -5.85 1.91 -2.35
CA LEU A 59 -4.86 0.85 -2.19
C LEU A 59 -3.53 1.33 -1.62
N GLU A 60 -3.14 2.58 -1.93
CA GLU A 60 -1.81 3.10 -1.62
C GLU A 60 -1.78 3.96 -0.35
N GLU A 61 -2.93 4.49 0.11
CA GLU A 61 -3.03 5.43 1.23
C GLU A 61 -4.02 4.94 2.31
N VAL A 62 -5.27 4.62 1.92
CA VAL A 62 -6.33 4.30 2.90
C VAL A 62 -6.18 2.90 3.49
N TRP A 63 -5.90 1.91 2.66
CA TRP A 63 -5.65 0.55 3.16
C TRP A 63 -4.41 0.49 4.08
N PRO A 64 -3.23 1.05 3.73
CA PRO A 64 -2.12 1.12 4.68
C PRO A 64 -2.44 1.91 5.95
N LEU A 65 -3.26 2.97 5.89
CA LEU A 65 -3.72 3.68 7.08
C LEU A 65 -4.49 2.74 8.02
N ALA A 66 -5.41 1.93 7.47
CA ALA A 66 -6.15 0.96 8.26
C ALA A 66 -5.22 -0.06 8.94
N LEU A 67 -4.26 -0.62 8.19
CA LEU A 67 -3.29 -1.57 8.71
C LEU A 67 -2.43 -0.95 9.82
N LEU A 68 -1.89 0.25 9.59
CA LEU A 68 -1.06 0.98 10.56
C LEU A 68 -1.83 1.26 11.84
N THR A 69 -3.03 1.83 11.72
CA THR A 69 -3.80 2.28 12.88
C THR A 69 -4.36 1.14 13.70
N LYS A 70 -4.71 0.01 13.07
CA LYS A 70 -5.08 -1.21 13.78
C LYS A 70 -3.94 -1.72 14.67
N GLN A 71 -2.72 -1.75 14.14
CA GLN A 71 -1.55 -2.22 14.85
C GLN A 71 -1.14 -1.29 16.01
N LEU A 72 -1.22 0.03 15.81
CA LEU A 72 -0.76 1.01 16.80
C LEU A 72 -1.81 1.34 17.86
N PHE A 73 -3.09 1.31 17.50
CA PHE A 73 -4.15 1.85 18.34
C PHE A 73 -5.24 0.83 18.68
N GLY A 74 -5.22 -0.35 18.04
CA GLY A 74 -6.24 -1.38 18.24
C GLY A 74 -7.64 -0.88 17.94
N ASP A 75 -8.57 -1.12 18.85
CA ASP A 75 -9.97 -0.73 18.74
C ASP A 75 -10.30 0.58 19.49
N SER A 76 -9.29 1.45 19.70
CA SER A 76 -9.48 2.70 20.44
C SER A 76 -10.52 3.60 19.76
N ASP A 77 -11.50 4.07 20.51
CA ASP A 77 -12.49 5.07 20.12
C ASP A 77 -11.99 6.53 20.28
N GLN A 78 -10.86 6.70 20.98
CA GLN A 78 -10.20 7.99 21.21
C GLN A 78 -9.23 8.38 20.07
N VAL A 79 -9.10 7.55 19.06
CA VAL A 79 -8.27 7.85 17.88
C VAL A 79 -9.17 7.98 16.67
N ILE A 80 -8.99 9.08 15.93
CA ILE A 80 -9.75 9.35 14.71
C ILE A 80 -8.78 9.42 13.53
N CYS A 81 -9.08 8.66 12.50
CA CYS A 81 -8.33 8.58 11.24
C CYS A 81 -9.12 9.29 10.14
N GLU A 82 -8.47 10.14 9.39
CA GLU A 82 -9.06 10.90 8.29
C GLU A 82 -8.14 10.83 7.06
N PRO A 83 -8.48 10.02 6.04
CA PRO A 83 -7.79 10.07 4.75
C PRO A 83 -8.02 11.42 4.09
N VAL A 84 -7.02 11.97 3.43
CA VAL A 84 -7.07 13.30 2.83
C VAL A 84 -6.75 13.19 1.34
N LEU A 85 -7.67 13.65 0.49
CA LEU A 85 -7.48 13.71 -0.96
C LEU A 85 -6.96 15.09 -1.36
N GLY A 86 -6.02 15.13 -2.30
CA GLY A 86 -5.51 16.39 -2.85
C GLY A 86 -3.98 16.43 -2.96
N ASN A 87 -3.41 17.66 -3.03
CA ASN A 87 -1.98 17.88 -3.29
C ASN A 87 -1.19 18.33 -2.05
N GLN A 88 -1.68 18.06 -0.85
CA GLN A 88 -0.96 18.36 0.39
C GLN A 88 0.21 17.39 0.59
N LYS A 89 1.10 17.71 1.55
CA LYS A 89 2.29 16.91 1.87
C LYS A 89 2.01 15.73 2.83
N TYR A 90 0.78 15.24 2.87
CA TYR A 90 0.39 14.08 3.68
C TYR A 90 -0.89 13.48 3.11
N ASP A 91 -1.08 12.20 3.31
CA ASP A 91 -2.18 11.43 2.75
C ASP A 91 -3.29 11.15 3.78
N ALA A 92 -2.97 11.30 5.08
CA ALA A 92 -3.94 11.16 6.15
C ALA A 92 -3.59 11.99 7.39
N LEU A 93 -4.63 12.27 8.19
CA LEU A 93 -4.53 12.81 9.54
C LEU A 93 -4.95 11.73 10.54
N ILE A 94 -4.21 11.63 11.64
CA ILE A 94 -4.59 10.87 12.83
C ILE A 94 -4.70 11.85 13.98
N GLU A 95 -5.87 11.92 14.60
CA GLU A 95 -6.10 12.67 15.83
C GLU A 95 -6.13 11.69 17.00
N ASP A 96 -5.09 11.71 17.83
CA ASP A 96 -4.96 10.88 19.03
C ASP A 96 -5.36 11.68 20.26
N ARG A 97 -6.47 11.28 20.89
CA ARG A 97 -7.08 11.92 22.07
C ARG A 97 -6.86 11.14 23.37
N ARG A 98 -5.97 10.15 23.37
CA ARG A 98 -5.73 9.29 24.55
C ARG A 98 -4.92 9.96 25.64
N GLY A 99 -4.24 11.08 25.35
CA GLY A 99 -3.49 11.88 26.29
C GLY A 99 -4.28 13.09 26.82
N ASP A 100 -3.64 13.90 27.64
CA ASP A 100 -4.24 15.11 28.25
C ASP A 100 -4.66 16.16 27.20
N ALA A 101 -4.00 16.18 26.06
CA ALA A 101 -4.33 17.04 24.93
C ALA A 101 -4.32 16.24 23.62
N PRO A 102 -5.24 16.53 22.69
CA PRO A 102 -5.25 15.89 21.37
C PRO A 102 -3.96 16.18 20.60
N ILE A 103 -3.39 15.15 19.99
CA ILE A 103 -2.22 15.23 19.13
C ILE A 103 -2.67 14.99 17.69
N GLN A 104 -2.30 15.90 16.78
CA GLN A 104 -2.47 15.68 15.34
C GLN A 104 -1.19 15.15 14.72
N ILE A 105 -1.31 14.03 14.02
CA ILE A 105 -0.24 13.34 13.32
C ILE A 105 -0.59 13.34 11.83
N LYS A 106 0.32 13.83 11.01
CA LYS A 106 0.23 13.74 9.55
C LYS A 106 0.94 12.50 9.08
N VAL A 107 0.31 11.71 8.21
CA VAL A 107 0.91 10.48 7.70
C VAL A 107 1.07 10.58 6.20
N GLU A 108 2.29 10.36 5.74
CA GLU A 108 2.64 10.18 4.34
C GLU A 108 2.79 8.70 4.05
N PHE A 109 2.16 8.21 3.00
CA PHE A 109 2.26 6.81 2.59
C PHE A 109 3.15 6.64 1.37
N THR A 110 3.77 5.48 1.26
CA THR A 110 4.43 5.03 0.04
C THR A 110 4.40 3.52 -0.04
N ILE A 111 4.45 2.99 -1.26
CA ILE A 111 4.40 1.55 -1.49
C ILE A 111 5.78 1.06 -1.92
N ALA A 112 6.25 0.00 -1.27
CA ALA A 112 7.51 -0.64 -1.60
C ALA A 112 7.32 -1.67 -2.72
N VAL A 113 7.25 -1.18 -3.96
CA VAL A 113 7.12 -2.00 -5.18
C VAL A 113 7.94 -1.41 -6.32
N ASP A 114 8.23 -2.22 -7.31
CA ASP A 114 8.65 -1.73 -8.62
C ASP A 114 7.40 -1.38 -9.44
N GLY A 115 7.01 -0.11 -9.42
CA GLY A 115 5.71 0.34 -9.89
C GLY A 115 5.39 -0.02 -11.34
N TYR A 116 6.40 -0.01 -12.25
CA TYR A 116 6.20 -0.42 -13.64
C TYR A 116 5.94 -1.92 -13.76
N ASP A 117 6.74 -2.75 -13.12
CA ASP A 117 6.58 -4.20 -13.12
C ASP A 117 5.27 -4.62 -12.43
N ASP A 118 4.92 -3.97 -11.31
CA ASP A 118 3.64 -4.20 -10.63
C ASP A 118 2.46 -3.92 -11.56
N HIS A 119 2.50 -2.80 -12.29
CA HIS A 119 1.47 -2.45 -13.26
C HIS A 119 1.34 -3.51 -14.37
N LEU A 120 2.44 -3.94 -14.97
CA LEU A 120 2.43 -4.97 -16.01
C LEU A 120 1.91 -6.33 -15.50
N ARG A 121 2.26 -6.70 -14.26
CA ARG A 121 1.69 -7.91 -13.63
C ARG A 121 0.19 -7.82 -13.45
N MET A 122 -0.31 -6.64 -13.04
CA MET A 122 -1.74 -6.41 -12.88
C MET A 122 -2.48 -6.42 -14.22
N GLU A 123 -1.87 -5.94 -15.31
CA GLU A 123 -2.42 -6.09 -16.66
C GLU A 123 -2.54 -7.56 -17.03
N VAL A 124 -1.48 -8.36 -16.89
CA VAL A 124 -1.51 -9.81 -17.19
C VAL A 124 -2.52 -10.53 -16.30
N LEU A 125 -2.56 -10.20 -15.00
CA LEU A 125 -3.55 -10.77 -14.08
C LEU A 125 -4.99 -10.43 -14.48
N ASN A 126 -5.21 -9.23 -15.00
CA ASN A 126 -6.52 -8.82 -15.48
C ASN A 126 -6.94 -9.55 -16.75
N ASP A 127 -6.03 -9.70 -17.70
CA ASP A 127 -6.31 -10.30 -19.01
C ASP A 127 -6.38 -11.83 -18.96
N LYS A 128 -5.47 -12.47 -18.22
CA LYS A 128 -5.33 -13.93 -18.17
C LYS A 128 -5.91 -14.58 -16.90
N GLY A 129 -6.37 -13.77 -15.93
CA GLY A 129 -6.88 -14.26 -14.64
C GLY A 129 -5.81 -14.76 -13.66
N SER A 130 -4.56 -14.89 -14.12
CA SER A 130 -3.42 -15.29 -13.30
C SER A 130 -2.13 -14.64 -13.79
N ALA A 131 -1.21 -14.34 -12.88
CA ALA A 131 0.14 -13.85 -13.19
C ALA A 131 1.13 -14.42 -12.17
N ASN A 132 2.35 -14.75 -12.63
CA ASN A 132 3.41 -15.13 -11.70
C ASN A 132 3.87 -13.90 -10.91
N ALA A 133 3.90 -14.01 -9.57
CA ALA A 133 4.29 -12.93 -8.68
C ALA A 133 5.79 -12.63 -8.73
N TYR A 134 6.62 -13.58 -9.14
CA TYR A 134 8.08 -13.51 -8.98
C TYR A 134 8.87 -13.48 -10.28
N GLY A 135 8.30 -13.95 -11.39
CA GLY A 135 9.01 -14.05 -12.65
C GLY A 135 9.47 -12.70 -13.19
N ASP A 136 10.56 -12.71 -13.94
CA ASP A 136 11.01 -11.51 -14.65
C ASP A 136 10.03 -11.14 -15.74
N ILE A 137 9.82 -9.85 -15.93
CA ILE A 137 8.89 -9.32 -16.91
C ILE A 137 9.67 -8.88 -18.15
N SER A 138 9.24 -9.38 -19.29
CA SER A 138 9.70 -8.92 -20.60
C SER A 138 8.54 -8.34 -21.38
N VAL A 139 8.78 -7.22 -22.05
CA VAL A 139 7.81 -6.56 -22.93
C VAL A 139 8.35 -6.59 -24.35
N SER A 140 7.58 -7.14 -25.27
CA SER A 140 7.92 -7.18 -26.71
C SER A 140 6.78 -6.58 -27.53
N GLY A 141 7.05 -6.30 -28.80
CA GLY A 141 6.09 -5.65 -29.70
C GLY A 141 6.27 -4.15 -29.78
N THR A 142 5.40 -3.51 -30.56
CA THR A 142 5.42 -2.06 -30.77
C THR A 142 4.04 -1.48 -30.50
N LYS A 143 3.95 -0.14 -30.46
CA LYS A 143 2.68 0.56 -30.31
C LYS A 143 1.66 0.20 -31.41
N HIS A 144 2.13 -0.21 -32.59
CA HIS A 144 1.30 -0.62 -33.73
C HIS A 144 0.89 -2.09 -33.71
N THR A 145 1.76 -2.96 -33.16
CA THR A 145 1.49 -4.43 -33.10
C THR A 145 0.89 -4.85 -31.76
N GLY A 146 0.72 -3.91 -30.84
CA GLY A 146 0.38 -4.17 -29.46
C GLY A 146 1.60 -4.60 -28.62
N HIS A 147 1.55 -4.35 -27.35
CA HIS A 147 2.55 -4.86 -26.40
C HIS A 147 2.19 -6.29 -26.01
N LYS A 148 3.15 -7.18 -26.08
CA LYS A 148 3.06 -8.53 -25.52
C LYS A 148 3.88 -8.55 -24.23
N ILE A 149 3.21 -8.77 -23.12
CA ILE A 149 3.83 -8.92 -21.80
C ILE A 149 4.01 -10.41 -21.56
N ASP A 150 5.24 -10.83 -21.30
CA ASP A 150 5.58 -12.17 -20.87
C ASP A 150 6.20 -12.12 -19.48
N ILE A 151 5.75 -13.04 -18.62
CA ILE A 151 6.23 -13.16 -17.25
C ILE A 151 6.83 -14.54 -17.11
N ASP A 152 8.11 -14.60 -16.81
CA ASP A 152 8.81 -15.86 -16.60
C ASP A 152 8.10 -16.67 -15.49
N ARG A 153 8.06 -17.97 -15.67
CA ARG A 153 7.46 -18.93 -14.73
C ARG A 153 8.46 -19.49 -13.73
N SER A 154 9.74 -19.11 -13.85
CA SER A 154 10.75 -19.53 -12.88
C SER A 154 10.41 -19.00 -11.48
N GLY A 155 10.62 -19.82 -10.48
CA GLY A 155 10.60 -19.35 -9.09
C GLY A 155 11.87 -18.56 -8.79
N ARG A 156 11.82 -17.67 -7.83
CA ARG A 156 13.01 -17.06 -7.23
C ARG A 156 13.39 -17.85 -5.99
N ASP A 157 14.69 -17.94 -5.74
CA ASP A 157 15.14 -18.49 -4.48
C ASP A 157 14.88 -17.51 -3.32
N ARG A 158 15.12 -17.97 -2.11
CA ARG A 158 14.81 -17.23 -0.88
C ARG A 158 15.70 -16.00 -0.73
N ASP A 159 16.96 -16.10 -1.08
CA ASP A 159 17.93 -15.00 -0.94
C ASP A 159 17.60 -13.89 -1.94
N GLU A 160 17.18 -14.24 -3.15
CA GLU A 160 16.70 -13.29 -4.14
C GLU A 160 15.45 -12.57 -3.66
N LEU A 161 14.48 -13.28 -3.05
CA LEU A 161 13.26 -12.69 -2.50
C LEU A 161 13.58 -11.72 -1.35
N THR A 162 14.47 -12.12 -0.45
CA THR A 162 14.94 -11.30 0.68
C THR A 162 15.65 -10.05 0.19
N SER A 163 16.59 -10.20 -0.76
CA SER A 163 17.31 -9.08 -1.36
C SER A 163 16.39 -8.12 -2.08
N ASN A 164 15.40 -8.63 -2.81
CA ASN A 164 14.39 -7.81 -3.47
C ASN A 164 13.52 -7.04 -2.46
N ALA A 165 13.11 -7.66 -1.36
CA ALA A 165 12.35 -7.00 -0.30
C ALA A 165 13.12 -5.79 0.27
N VAL A 166 14.41 -5.99 0.64
CA VAL A 166 15.28 -4.90 1.10
C VAL A 166 15.39 -3.81 0.06
N ARG A 167 15.60 -4.18 -1.20
CA ARG A 167 15.78 -3.24 -2.32
C ARG A 167 14.54 -2.35 -2.52
N VAL A 168 13.33 -2.92 -2.60
CA VAL A 168 12.12 -2.14 -2.87
C VAL A 168 11.74 -1.24 -1.69
N VAL A 169 11.92 -1.71 -0.44
CA VAL A 169 11.68 -0.88 0.75
C VAL A 169 12.69 0.26 0.82
N THR A 170 13.97 -0.03 0.62
CA THR A 170 15.03 1.01 0.60
C THR A 170 14.79 2.04 -0.52
N LYS A 171 14.34 1.60 -1.71
CA LYS A 171 13.96 2.49 -2.80
C LYS A 171 12.81 3.41 -2.42
N ALA A 172 11.77 2.89 -1.74
CA ALA A 172 10.65 3.68 -1.26
C ALA A 172 11.09 4.75 -0.23
N LEU A 173 11.95 4.39 0.72
CA LEU A 173 12.54 5.32 1.69
C LEU A 173 13.37 6.42 0.99
N ARG A 174 14.24 6.06 0.04
CA ARG A 174 15.03 7.02 -0.74
C ARG A 174 14.15 8.02 -1.50
N GLY A 175 13.01 7.61 -1.99
CA GLY A 175 12.05 8.48 -2.67
C GLY A 175 11.46 9.59 -1.79
N LYS A 176 11.56 9.45 -0.46
CA LYS A 176 11.09 10.42 0.53
C LYS A 176 12.22 11.19 1.23
N ALA A 177 13.48 10.81 0.99
CA ALA A 177 14.64 11.49 1.57
C ALA A 177 14.81 12.92 1.04
N ASN A 178 15.48 13.76 1.83
CA ASN A 178 15.82 15.16 1.50
C ASN A 178 14.60 16.05 1.21
N ARG A 179 13.43 15.71 1.75
CA ARG A 179 12.22 16.53 1.66
C ARG A 179 11.84 17.03 3.05
N PRO A 180 11.45 18.31 3.21
CA PRO A 180 11.05 18.86 4.51
C PRO A 180 9.61 18.45 4.82
N TYR A 181 9.42 17.59 5.83
CA TYR A 181 8.11 17.17 6.35
C TYR A 181 7.84 17.73 7.75
N GLY A 182 8.78 17.57 8.69
CA GLY A 182 8.71 18.11 10.04
C GLY A 182 8.27 17.11 11.11
N LEU A 183 8.39 17.54 12.38
CA LEU A 183 8.29 16.69 13.56
C LEU A 183 6.92 16.04 13.83
N ASN A 184 5.86 16.46 13.18
CA ASN A 184 4.54 15.87 13.31
C ASN A 184 4.13 14.99 12.14
N HIS A 185 5.09 14.66 11.24
CA HIS A 185 4.86 13.77 10.13
C HIS A 185 5.41 12.37 10.41
N TRP A 186 4.62 11.36 10.09
CA TRP A 186 5.03 9.97 10.05
C TRP A 186 5.13 9.51 8.60
N LEU A 187 6.10 8.66 8.31
CA LEU A 187 6.17 7.94 7.05
C LEU A 187 5.72 6.49 7.29
N CYS A 188 4.79 6.01 6.49
CA CYS A 188 4.39 4.61 6.47
C CYS A 188 4.69 4.02 5.10
N VAL A 189 5.55 3.01 5.06
CA VAL A 189 5.88 2.25 3.84
C VAL A 189 5.10 0.95 3.87
N LYS A 190 4.15 0.77 2.94
CA LYS A 190 3.48 -0.51 2.76
C LYS A 190 4.35 -1.44 1.93
N PHE A 191 4.55 -2.65 2.43
CA PHE A 191 5.31 -3.72 1.83
C PHE A 191 4.44 -4.96 1.62
N ASP A 192 4.57 -5.66 0.48
CA ASP A 192 3.82 -6.91 0.27
C ASP A 192 4.57 -8.10 0.86
N ASP A 193 4.24 -8.41 2.11
CA ASP A 193 4.80 -9.51 2.88
C ASP A 193 4.12 -10.87 2.62
N ARG A 194 3.01 -10.91 1.87
CA ARG A 194 2.29 -12.15 1.52
C ARG A 194 3.03 -12.99 0.48
N ILE A 195 3.88 -12.34 -0.31
CA ILE A 195 4.68 -12.98 -1.36
C ILE A 195 5.87 -13.75 -0.74
N TRP A 196 6.11 -13.55 0.52
CA TRP A 196 7.26 -14.04 1.21
C TRP A 196 6.78 -14.81 2.44
N VAL A 197 7.11 -16.09 2.52
CA VAL A 197 6.85 -16.90 3.73
C VAL A 197 8.06 -16.73 4.66
N PRO A 198 8.03 -15.72 5.53
CA PRO A 198 9.16 -15.43 6.37
C PRO A 198 9.36 -16.56 7.38
N ASN A 199 10.59 -17.02 7.54
CA ASN A 199 10.97 -17.45 8.85
C ASN A 199 11.39 -16.22 9.68
N LYS A 200 11.55 -16.40 10.97
CA LYS A 200 11.91 -15.33 11.88
C LYS A 200 13.27 -14.71 11.51
N ASP A 201 14.23 -15.51 11.06
CA ASP A 201 15.57 -15.06 10.76
C ASP A 201 15.62 -14.14 9.53
N ASP A 202 14.86 -14.45 8.46
CA ASP A 202 14.77 -13.56 7.30
C ASP A 202 14.07 -12.25 7.62
N THR A 203 13.02 -12.31 8.45
CA THR A 203 12.29 -11.13 8.88
C THR A 203 13.22 -10.16 9.62
N GLU A 204 14.02 -10.68 10.54
CA GLU A 204 15.01 -9.87 11.27
C GLU A 204 16.15 -9.39 10.37
N ALA A 205 16.63 -10.20 9.43
CA ALA A 205 17.66 -9.80 8.46
C ALA A 205 17.19 -8.65 7.57
N ILE A 206 15.95 -8.71 7.05
CA ILE A 206 15.36 -7.62 6.27
C ILE A 206 15.21 -6.37 7.14
N ARG A 207 14.66 -6.51 8.35
CA ARG A 207 14.48 -5.40 9.28
C ARG A 207 15.80 -4.71 9.58
N ALA A 208 16.85 -5.46 9.90
CA ALA A 208 18.19 -4.92 10.17
C ALA A 208 18.76 -4.18 8.96
N SER A 209 18.65 -4.77 7.76
CA SER A 209 19.14 -4.16 6.51
C SER A 209 18.40 -2.86 6.17
N VAL A 210 17.07 -2.85 6.33
CA VAL A 210 16.22 -1.66 6.08
C VAL A 210 16.51 -0.58 7.14
N SER A 211 16.70 -0.95 8.39
CA SER A 211 17.06 0.00 9.47
C SER A 211 18.43 0.65 9.19
N SER A 212 19.41 -0.13 8.79
CA SER A 212 20.71 0.40 8.38
C SER A 212 20.61 1.35 7.18
N ALA A 213 19.81 0.99 6.17
CA ALA A 213 19.57 1.84 5.02
C ALA A 213 18.86 3.16 5.42
N LYS A 214 17.89 3.11 6.34
CA LYS A 214 17.20 4.29 6.87
C LYS A 214 18.16 5.25 7.58
N GLN A 215 19.11 4.74 8.38
CA GLN A 215 20.09 5.56 9.09
C GLN A 215 21.01 6.34 8.13
N ALA A 216 21.27 5.80 6.94
CA ALA A 216 22.06 6.47 5.91
C ALA A 216 21.26 7.54 5.12
N LEU A 217 19.96 7.69 5.37
CA LEU A 217 19.07 8.61 4.66
C LEU A 217 18.69 9.79 5.54
N ASN A 218 18.69 10.98 4.95
CA ASN A 218 18.14 12.17 5.59
C ASN A 218 16.61 12.18 5.43
N LEU A 219 15.91 11.55 6.37
CA LEU A 219 14.45 11.46 6.43
C LEU A 219 13.92 12.40 7.52
N ASP A 220 13.20 13.43 7.13
CA ASP A 220 12.59 14.44 8.02
C ASP A 220 11.18 13.98 8.46
N PHE A 221 11.14 12.86 9.20
CA PHE A 221 9.92 12.31 9.79
C PHE A 221 10.13 12.03 11.28
N ALA A 222 9.11 12.29 12.09
CA ALA A 222 9.12 11.95 13.51
C ALA A 222 9.22 10.43 13.74
N LYS A 223 8.53 9.66 12.89
CA LYS A 223 8.52 8.20 12.92
C LYS A 223 8.47 7.63 11.51
N VAL A 224 9.07 6.47 11.33
CA VAL A 224 9.05 5.71 10.07
C VAL A 224 8.56 4.30 10.37
N PHE A 225 7.50 3.89 9.71
CA PHE A 225 6.90 2.57 9.85
C PHE A 225 6.98 1.79 8.55
N ILE A 226 7.19 0.48 8.68
CA ILE A 226 6.96 -0.48 7.60
C ILE A 226 5.77 -1.34 8.01
N VAL A 227 4.74 -1.40 7.16
CA VAL A 227 3.54 -2.20 7.41
C VAL A 227 3.37 -3.25 6.33
N GLY A 228 3.13 -4.49 6.74
CA GLY A 228 2.87 -5.60 5.83
C GLY A 228 1.44 -5.59 5.28
N SER A 229 1.27 -5.98 4.02
CA SER A 229 -0.04 -6.17 3.39
C SER A 229 -0.88 -7.28 4.02
N SER A 230 -0.26 -8.22 4.75
CA SER A 230 -0.95 -9.23 5.56
C SER A 230 -1.72 -8.61 6.72
N GLY A 231 -1.21 -7.50 7.27
CA GLY A 231 -1.68 -6.87 8.49
C GLY A 231 -1.00 -7.41 9.76
N ASP A 232 -0.10 -8.37 9.64
CA ASP A 232 0.60 -9.00 10.78
C ASP A 232 1.96 -8.36 11.05
N LEU A 233 2.54 -7.69 10.05
CA LEU A 233 3.86 -7.08 10.15
C LEU A 233 3.74 -5.58 10.38
N LEU A 234 4.37 -5.11 11.47
CA LEU A 234 4.63 -3.69 11.72
C LEU A 234 6.03 -3.53 12.32
N TRP A 235 6.85 -2.71 11.67
CA TRP A 235 8.14 -2.28 12.22
C TRP A 235 8.17 -0.77 12.36
N GLU A 236 8.52 -0.28 13.54
CA GLU A 236 9.00 1.09 13.72
C GLU A 236 10.51 1.08 13.50
N LEU A 237 11.00 1.85 12.53
CA LEU A 237 12.42 1.99 12.24
C LEU A 237 13.01 3.10 13.13
N THR A 238 13.91 2.74 14.00
CA THR A 238 14.66 3.66 14.87
C THR A 238 15.90 4.21 14.19
#